data_0d098d7fec03608e8b10abadf5c3c7aa
#
_entry.id   0d098d7fec03608e8b10abadf5c3c7aa
#
_cell.length_a   1.000
_cell.length_b   1.000
_cell.length_c   1.000
_cell.angle_alpha   90.00
_cell.angle_beta   90.00
_cell.angle_gamma   90.00
#
_symmetry.space_group_name_H-M   'P 1'
#
loop_
_entity.id
_entity.type
_entity.pdbx_description
1 polymer ?
#
loop_
_entity_poly.entity_id
_entity_poly.type
_entity_poly.pdbx_seq_one_letter_code
_entity_poly.pdbx_strand_id
1 'polypeptide(L)'
;QMGTGVKVAATQRMFAQGNLQNTEVSTDLAIVGEGFFRVQQYDGSYAYTRDGSFKVDSTGQLVNSNGLRVMPEIILPENFDISTLTISDDGRVSVKVAGDDNPIQVGQMELYRFANPAGLEAKGDNLFVTSNASGAALASRPGFDGTGITKHKFLEMSNVSVVNEMVQMIVAQRAYE
;
A
#
# COMPACT_ATOMS: atom_id res chain seq x y z
N GLN A 1 -19.86 27.32 -16.88
CA GLN A 1 -20.10 26.20 -16.02
C GLN A 1 -18.84 25.72 -15.29
N MET A 2 -18.38 26.55 -14.43
CA MET A 2 -17.14 26.30 -13.69
C MET A 2 -17.21 25.06 -12.81
N GLY A 3 -18.37 24.78 -12.23
CA GLY A 3 -18.51 23.65 -11.32
C GLY A 3 -18.27 22.31 -11.95
N THR A 4 -18.65 22.12 -13.21
CA THR A 4 -18.47 20.85 -13.91
C THR A 4 -16.99 20.58 -14.18
N GLY A 5 -16.23 21.56 -14.66
CA GLY A 5 -14.82 21.40 -14.90
C GLY A 5 -14.02 21.14 -13.63
N VAL A 6 -14.35 21.87 -12.55
CA VAL A 6 -13.68 21.68 -11.26
C VAL A 6 -13.98 20.30 -10.69
N LYS A 7 -15.23 19.84 -10.79
CA LYS A 7 -15.61 18.52 -10.29
C LYS A 7 -14.89 17.41 -11.01
N VAL A 8 -14.74 17.50 -12.33
CA VAL A 8 -14.01 16.48 -13.09
C VAL A 8 -12.56 16.42 -12.63
N ALA A 9 -11.91 17.57 -12.48
CA ALA A 9 -10.53 17.60 -12.00
C ALA A 9 -10.42 17.07 -10.58
N ALA A 10 -11.38 17.41 -9.71
CA ALA A 10 -11.35 16.99 -8.30
C ALA A 10 -11.62 15.49 -8.11
N THR A 11 -12.35 14.87 -9.05
CA THR A 11 -12.66 13.43 -8.95
C THR A 11 -11.59 12.53 -9.54
N GLN A 12 -10.64 13.10 -10.30
CA GLN A 12 -9.53 12.31 -10.79
C GLN A 12 -8.61 11.93 -9.65
N ARG A 13 -8.37 10.62 -9.54
CA ARG A 13 -7.43 10.12 -8.54
C ARG A 13 -6.01 10.25 -9.07
N MET A 14 -5.18 10.84 -8.22
CA MET A 14 -3.77 10.99 -8.51
C MET A 14 -3.02 10.04 -7.58
N PHE A 15 -2.43 8.98 -8.17
CA PHE A 15 -1.60 8.05 -7.42
C PHE A 15 -0.13 8.44 -7.49
N ALA A 16 0.13 9.73 -7.35
CA ALA A 16 1.48 10.24 -7.30
C ALA A 16 2.16 9.78 -6.01
N GLN A 17 3.49 9.64 -6.08
CA GLN A 17 4.28 9.26 -4.93
C GLN A 17 4.14 10.28 -3.80
N GLY A 18 3.68 9.83 -2.64
CA GLY A 18 3.66 10.65 -1.43
C GLY A 18 5.03 10.69 -0.75
N ASN A 19 5.14 11.51 0.28
CA ASN A 19 6.36 11.56 1.08
C ASN A 19 6.55 10.26 1.85
N LEU A 20 7.78 9.80 1.92
CA LEU A 20 8.14 8.60 2.67
C LEU A 20 8.62 9.00 4.06
N GLN A 21 8.10 8.32 5.07
CA GLN A 21 8.48 8.55 6.47
C GLN A 21 9.09 7.28 7.03
N ASN A 22 10.26 7.40 7.63
CA ASN A 22 10.91 6.30 8.33
C ASN A 22 10.19 6.08 9.66
N THR A 23 9.57 4.92 9.84
CA THR A 23 8.81 4.60 11.05
C THR A 23 9.56 3.68 11.99
N GLU A 24 10.58 2.99 11.52
CA GLU A 24 11.31 1.96 12.25
C GLU A 24 10.41 0.81 12.73
N VAL A 25 9.20 0.70 12.22
CA VAL A 25 8.26 -0.37 12.54
C VAL A 25 8.51 -1.54 11.61
N SER A 26 8.75 -2.72 12.16
CA SER A 26 9.17 -3.91 11.40
C SER A 26 8.15 -4.38 10.37
N THR A 27 6.87 -4.08 10.56
CA THR A 27 5.81 -4.50 9.63
C THR A 27 5.36 -3.38 8.70
N ASP A 28 5.97 -2.20 8.78
CA ASP A 28 5.65 -1.12 7.85
C ASP A 28 6.43 -1.28 6.55
N LEU A 29 5.76 -0.98 5.45
CA LEU A 29 6.33 -1.15 4.12
C LEU A 29 5.79 -0.06 3.20
N ALA A 30 6.66 0.59 2.46
CA ALA A 30 6.27 1.58 1.46
C ALA A 30 6.67 1.10 0.08
N ILE A 31 6.00 1.63 -0.93
CA ILE A 31 6.35 1.41 -2.34
C ILE A 31 7.04 2.67 -2.85
N VAL A 32 8.26 2.53 -3.34
CA VAL A 32 8.97 3.63 -4.02
C VAL A 32 8.82 3.41 -5.51
N GLY A 33 7.90 4.13 -6.11
CA GLY A 33 7.53 3.97 -7.51
C GLY A 33 6.11 3.50 -7.70
N GLU A 34 5.83 2.89 -8.85
CA GLU A 34 4.48 2.46 -9.21
C GLU A 34 4.15 1.08 -8.66
N GLY A 35 2.89 0.91 -8.33
CA GLY A 35 2.35 -0.38 -7.89
C GLY A 35 1.48 -0.24 -6.66
N PHE A 36 0.81 -1.33 -6.34
CA PHE A 36 -0.09 -1.43 -5.20
C PHE A 36 0.18 -2.74 -4.48
N PHE A 37 -0.08 -2.75 -3.19
CA PHE A 37 -0.23 -3.99 -2.44
C PHE A 37 -1.61 -4.56 -2.72
N ARG A 38 -1.78 -5.87 -2.52
CA ARG A 38 -3.06 -6.55 -2.68
C ARG A 38 -3.47 -7.17 -1.36
N VAL A 39 -4.72 -7.01 -0.99
CA VAL A 39 -5.31 -7.67 0.17
C VAL A 39 -6.56 -8.44 -0.28
N GLN A 40 -6.91 -9.46 0.49
CA GLN A 40 -8.13 -10.24 0.24
C GLN A 40 -9.22 -9.77 1.18
N GLN A 41 -10.37 -9.41 0.60
CA GLN A 41 -11.53 -9.00 1.37
C GLN A 41 -12.24 -10.23 1.95
N TYR A 42 -13.15 -10.00 2.90
CA TYR A 42 -13.85 -11.11 3.57
C TYR A 42 -14.72 -11.94 2.63
N ASP A 43 -15.19 -11.36 1.54
CA ASP A 43 -15.94 -12.08 0.52
C ASP A 43 -15.05 -12.87 -0.45
N GLY A 44 -13.75 -12.85 -0.26
CA GLY A 44 -12.78 -13.55 -1.10
C GLY A 44 -12.26 -12.74 -2.27
N SER A 45 -12.84 -11.60 -2.57
CA SER A 45 -12.36 -10.73 -3.65
C SER A 45 -11.11 -9.97 -3.23
N TYR A 46 -10.40 -9.38 -4.20
CA TYR A 46 -9.18 -8.65 -3.93
C TYR A 46 -9.41 -7.14 -3.95
N ALA A 47 -8.65 -6.45 -3.12
CA ALA A 47 -8.58 -5.00 -3.14
C ALA A 47 -7.11 -4.58 -3.12
N TYR A 48 -6.84 -3.37 -3.53
CA TYR A 48 -5.49 -2.85 -3.74
C TYR A 48 -5.30 -1.58 -2.94
N THR A 49 -4.09 -1.36 -2.46
CA THR A 49 -3.81 -0.22 -1.59
C THR A 49 -2.34 0.19 -1.70
N ARG A 50 -2.10 1.47 -1.50
CA ARG A 50 -0.74 1.99 -1.32
C ARG A 50 -0.33 2.00 0.15
N ASP A 51 -1.28 1.77 1.05
CA ASP A 51 -1.03 1.80 2.50
C ASP A 51 -0.36 0.51 2.95
N GLY A 52 0.86 0.62 3.44
CA GLY A 52 1.66 -0.50 3.91
C GLY A 52 1.76 -0.61 5.42
N SER A 53 0.85 -0.04 6.18
CA SER A 53 0.82 -0.20 7.64
C SER A 53 0.25 -1.57 8.01
N PHE A 54 1.09 -2.58 7.91
CA PHE A 54 0.71 -3.97 8.14
C PHE A 54 0.95 -4.38 9.59
N LYS A 55 0.39 -5.52 9.96
CA LYS A 55 0.61 -6.15 11.25
C LYS A 55 0.52 -7.66 11.09
N VAL A 56 0.95 -8.39 12.12
CA VAL A 56 0.87 -9.86 12.14
C VAL A 56 -0.29 -10.23 13.06
N ASP A 57 -1.20 -11.05 12.57
CA ASP A 57 -2.36 -11.48 13.37
C ASP A 57 -1.98 -12.66 14.28
N SER A 58 -2.96 -13.17 15.05
CA SER A 58 -2.73 -14.23 16.01
C SER A 58 -2.31 -15.55 15.39
N THR A 59 -2.52 -15.73 14.09
CA THR A 59 -2.12 -16.95 13.37
C THR A 59 -0.75 -16.80 12.69
N GLY A 60 -0.09 -15.64 12.84
CA GLY A 60 1.18 -15.38 12.20
C GLY A 60 1.07 -14.81 10.79
N GLN A 61 -0.12 -14.49 10.34
CA GLN A 61 -0.34 -14.01 9.00
C GLN A 61 -0.21 -12.50 8.91
N LEU A 62 0.42 -12.01 7.84
CA LEU A 62 0.54 -10.58 7.58
C LEU A 62 -0.80 -10.04 7.08
N VAL A 63 -1.31 -9.03 7.76
CA VAL A 63 -2.61 -8.42 7.47
C VAL A 63 -2.48 -6.90 7.45
N ASN A 64 -3.47 -6.22 6.86
CA ASN A 64 -3.52 -4.77 6.91
C ASN A 64 -4.13 -4.30 8.23
N SER A 65 -4.31 -2.99 8.39
CA SER A 65 -4.86 -2.41 9.62
C SER A 65 -6.29 -2.85 9.92
N ASN A 66 -7.02 -3.32 8.93
CA ASN A 66 -8.39 -3.82 9.09
C ASN A 66 -8.46 -5.34 9.25
N GLY A 67 -7.31 -6.00 9.33
CA GLY A 67 -7.26 -7.45 9.50
C GLY A 67 -7.39 -8.26 8.22
N LEU A 68 -7.35 -7.61 7.06
CA LEU A 68 -7.42 -8.31 5.77
C LEU A 68 -6.04 -8.87 5.40
N ARG A 69 -6.02 -10.08 4.86
CA ARG A 69 -4.77 -10.74 4.50
C ARG A 69 -4.07 -10.05 3.35
N VAL A 70 -2.77 -9.82 3.52
CA VAL A 70 -1.92 -9.38 2.42
C VAL A 70 -1.70 -10.55 1.48
N MET A 71 -1.82 -10.31 0.17
CA MET A 71 -1.66 -11.34 -0.84
C MET A 71 -0.51 -10.99 -1.78
N PRO A 72 0.37 -11.93 -2.13
CA PRO A 72 0.39 -13.35 -1.72
C PRO A 72 0.56 -13.52 -0.21
N GLU A 73 0.02 -14.61 0.31
CA GLU A 73 0.05 -14.85 1.75
C GLU A 73 1.47 -14.90 2.29
N ILE A 74 1.67 -14.25 3.43
CA ILE A 74 2.92 -14.30 4.18
C ILE A 74 2.56 -14.74 5.59
N ILE A 75 3.04 -15.93 5.96
CA ILE A 75 2.75 -16.56 7.24
C ILE A 75 4.09 -16.75 7.96
N LEU A 76 4.20 -16.14 9.14
CA LEU A 76 5.41 -16.26 9.94
C LEU A 76 5.36 -17.57 10.74
N PRO A 77 6.52 -18.25 10.90
CA PRO A 77 6.56 -19.48 11.65
C PRO A 77 6.36 -19.22 13.13
N GLU A 78 6.04 -20.29 13.89
CA GLU A 78 5.97 -20.18 15.35
C GLU A 78 7.31 -19.72 15.91
N ASN A 79 7.24 -18.98 17.00
CA ASN A 79 8.42 -18.45 17.69
C ASN A 79 9.25 -17.48 16.83
N PHE A 80 8.61 -16.83 15.87
CA PHE A 80 9.27 -15.78 15.09
C PHE A 80 9.65 -14.60 15.98
N ASP A 81 10.78 -13.99 15.66
CA ASP A 81 11.21 -12.74 16.30
C ASP A 81 10.90 -11.58 15.35
N ILE A 82 9.87 -10.81 15.68
CA ILE A 82 9.40 -9.72 14.82
C ILE A 82 10.47 -8.66 14.57
N SER A 83 11.38 -8.48 15.52
CA SER A 83 12.46 -7.49 15.37
C SER A 83 13.44 -7.87 14.27
N THR A 84 13.44 -9.14 13.86
CA THR A 84 14.33 -9.65 12.80
C THR A 84 13.65 -9.69 11.43
N LEU A 85 12.37 -9.33 11.36
CA LEU A 85 11.65 -9.31 10.08
C LEU A 85 12.35 -8.36 9.12
N THR A 86 12.66 -8.86 7.94
CA THR A 86 13.35 -8.09 6.90
C THR A 86 12.60 -8.27 5.58
N ILE A 87 12.34 -7.17 4.91
CA ILE A 87 11.73 -7.19 3.59
C ILE A 87 12.69 -6.46 2.65
N SER A 88 13.21 -7.17 1.66
CA SER A 88 14.18 -6.62 0.73
C SER A 88 13.49 -5.74 -0.31
N ASP A 89 14.29 -4.99 -1.07
CA ASP A 89 13.76 -4.09 -2.12
C ASP A 89 13.00 -4.86 -3.20
N ASP A 90 13.35 -6.12 -3.43
CA ASP A 90 12.63 -6.99 -4.37
C ASP A 90 11.51 -7.81 -3.72
N GLY A 91 11.15 -7.49 -2.49
CA GLY A 91 9.98 -8.04 -1.83
C GLY A 91 10.16 -9.37 -1.11
N ARG A 92 11.38 -9.87 -0.97
CA ARG A 92 11.61 -11.11 -0.22
C ARG A 92 11.46 -10.85 1.27
N VAL A 93 10.67 -11.67 1.92
CA VAL A 93 10.35 -11.54 3.35
C VAL A 93 11.07 -12.64 4.11
N SER A 94 11.87 -12.26 5.09
CA SER A 94 12.66 -13.17 5.90
C SER A 94 12.52 -12.82 7.38
N VAL A 95 12.66 -13.84 8.24
CA VAL A 95 12.56 -13.66 9.68
C VAL A 95 13.43 -14.71 10.35
N LYS A 96 13.89 -14.43 11.56
CA LYS A 96 14.56 -15.43 12.40
C LYS A 96 13.57 -15.96 13.44
N VAL A 97 13.75 -17.21 13.83
CA VAL A 97 12.99 -17.81 14.93
C VAL A 97 13.89 -17.94 16.14
N ALA A 98 13.27 -18.08 17.32
CA ALA A 98 14.02 -18.24 18.56
C ALA A 98 14.94 -19.46 18.49
N GLY A 99 16.20 -19.28 18.85
CA GLY A 99 17.19 -20.34 18.87
C GLY A 99 17.88 -20.62 17.54
N ASP A 100 17.58 -19.87 16.49
CA ASP A 100 18.22 -20.02 15.18
C ASP A 100 18.70 -18.66 14.71
N ASP A 101 19.99 -18.55 14.40
CA ASP A 101 20.59 -17.28 13.94
C ASP A 101 20.45 -17.09 12.42
N ASN A 102 19.98 -18.11 11.70
CA ASN A 102 19.86 -18.04 10.24
C ASN A 102 18.45 -17.56 9.86
N PRO A 103 18.32 -16.51 9.06
CA PRO A 103 17.01 -16.06 8.61
C PRO A 103 16.36 -17.09 7.67
N ILE A 104 15.04 -17.20 7.78
CA ILE A 104 14.22 -18.09 6.95
C ILE A 104 13.40 -17.21 6.03
N GLN A 105 13.41 -17.47 4.74
CA GLN A 105 12.52 -16.80 3.80
C GLN A 105 11.12 -17.36 3.98
N VAL A 106 10.16 -16.47 4.28
CA VAL A 106 8.79 -16.88 4.59
C VAL A 106 7.78 -16.43 3.53
N GLY A 107 8.19 -15.59 2.59
CA GLY A 107 7.29 -15.15 1.55
C GLY A 107 7.94 -14.20 0.56
N GLN A 108 7.16 -13.87 -0.45
CA GLN A 108 7.54 -12.97 -1.52
C GLN A 108 6.40 -11.97 -1.71
N MET A 109 6.67 -10.69 -1.45
CA MET A 109 5.73 -9.63 -1.77
C MET A 109 5.68 -9.44 -3.28
N GLU A 110 4.48 -9.21 -3.79
CA GLU A 110 4.28 -8.78 -5.17
C GLU A 110 3.63 -7.41 -5.19
N LEU A 111 3.89 -6.64 -6.22
CA LEU A 111 3.24 -5.38 -6.48
C LEU A 111 2.36 -5.50 -7.72
N TYR A 112 1.29 -4.76 -7.75
CA TYR A 112 0.26 -4.87 -8.78
C TYR A 112 0.12 -3.55 -9.51
N ARG A 113 0.15 -3.60 -10.83
CA ARG A 113 -0.02 -2.43 -11.71
C ARG A 113 -1.29 -2.57 -12.50
N PHE A 114 -1.77 -1.44 -13.00
CA PHE A 114 -3.00 -1.37 -13.80
C PHE A 114 -2.72 -0.53 -15.03
N ALA A 115 -3.36 -0.89 -16.15
CA ALA A 115 -3.24 -0.10 -17.38
C ALA A 115 -3.73 1.33 -17.16
N ASN A 116 -4.78 1.49 -16.33
CA ASN A 116 -5.32 2.81 -16.00
C ASN A 116 -5.66 2.87 -14.51
N PRO A 117 -4.68 3.25 -13.66
CA PRO A 117 -4.94 3.33 -12.21
C PRO A 117 -6.07 4.30 -11.85
N ALA A 118 -6.27 5.36 -12.64
CA ALA A 118 -7.36 6.31 -12.38
C ALA A 118 -8.74 5.67 -12.50
N GLY A 119 -8.84 4.51 -13.15
CA GLY A 119 -10.08 3.77 -13.26
C GLY A 119 -10.42 2.89 -12.08
N LEU A 120 -9.53 2.77 -11.10
CA LEU A 120 -9.82 2.00 -9.90
C LEU A 120 -10.93 2.66 -9.10
N GLU A 121 -11.76 1.84 -8.44
CA GLU A 121 -12.87 2.33 -7.64
C GLU A 121 -12.51 2.28 -6.15
N ALA A 122 -12.75 3.37 -5.45
CA ALA A 122 -12.51 3.44 -4.01
C ALA A 122 -13.57 2.67 -3.24
N LYS A 123 -13.12 1.89 -2.25
CA LYS A 123 -14.02 1.12 -1.37
C LYS A 123 -14.02 1.65 0.06
N GLY A 124 -13.27 2.72 0.34
CA GLY A 124 -13.02 3.17 1.71
C GLY A 124 -11.79 2.48 2.30
N ASP A 125 -11.33 2.96 3.43
CA ASP A 125 -10.19 2.40 4.16
C ASP A 125 -8.91 2.31 3.31
N ASN A 126 -8.73 3.25 2.38
CA ASN A 126 -7.59 3.28 1.45
C ASN A 126 -7.55 2.08 0.50
N LEU A 127 -8.68 1.39 0.31
CA LEU A 127 -8.77 0.24 -0.59
C LEU A 127 -9.40 0.64 -1.92
N PHE A 128 -8.90 0.01 -2.98
CA PHE A 128 -9.40 0.20 -4.35
C PHE A 128 -9.67 -1.15 -4.99
N VAL A 129 -10.67 -1.21 -5.85
CA VAL A 129 -10.98 -2.42 -6.60
C VAL A 129 -10.93 -2.14 -8.09
N THR A 130 -10.71 -3.20 -8.87
CA THR A 130 -10.65 -3.10 -10.32
C THR A 130 -12.01 -2.76 -10.91
N SER A 131 -11.98 -2.12 -12.07
CA SER A 131 -13.16 -1.85 -12.89
C SER A 131 -12.80 -2.14 -14.34
N ASN A 132 -13.78 -2.02 -15.22
CA ASN A 132 -13.51 -2.11 -16.64
C ASN A 132 -12.54 -1.00 -17.09
N ALA A 133 -12.61 0.17 -16.45
CA ALA A 133 -11.76 1.30 -16.79
C ALA A 133 -10.31 1.10 -16.31
N SER A 134 -10.10 0.44 -15.17
CA SER A 134 -8.74 0.21 -14.67
C SER A 134 -8.04 -0.92 -15.42
N GLY A 135 -8.79 -1.90 -15.87
CA GLY A 135 -8.26 -3.16 -16.34
C GLY A 135 -7.88 -4.08 -15.19
N ALA A 136 -7.43 -5.27 -15.55
CA ALA A 136 -7.03 -6.29 -14.58
C ALA A 136 -5.69 -5.94 -13.95
N ALA A 137 -5.47 -6.46 -12.74
CA ALA A 137 -4.20 -6.32 -12.03
C ALA A 137 -3.10 -7.13 -12.72
N LEU A 138 -1.93 -6.53 -12.85
CA LEU A 138 -0.74 -7.16 -13.41
C LEU A 138 0.27 -7.33 -12.27
N ALA A 139 0.51 -8.56 -11.86
CA ALA A 139 1.40 -8.88 -10.75
C ALA A 139 2.85 -8.91 -11.21
N SER A 140 3.75 -8.42 -10.36
CA SER A 140 5.18 -8.51 -10.60
C SER A 140 5.92 -8.43 -9.28
N ARG A 141 7.12 -9.02 -9.25
CA ARG A 141 8.01 -8.79 -8.10
C ARG A 141 8.45 -7.32 -8.10
N PRO A 142 8.61 -6.72 -6.90
CA PRO A 142 9.11 -5.34 -6.82
C PRO A 142 10.42 -5.17 -7.59
N GLY A 143 10.50 -4.08 -8.35
CA GLY A 143 11.65 -3.75 -9.15
C GLY A 143 11.65 -4.36 -10.54
N PHE A 144 10.65 -5.17 -10.90
CA PHE A 144 10.53 -5.81 -12.20
C PHE A 144 9.32 -5.26 -12.95
N ASP A 145 9.35 -5.34 -14.27
CA ASP A 145 8.22 -5.00 -15.16
C ASP A 145 7.62 -3.63 -14.89
N GLY A 146 8.46 -2.66 -14.53
CA GLY A 146 8.01 -1.29 -14.31
C GLY A 146 7.41 -1.02 -12.94
N THR A 147 7.38 -2.00 -12.04
CA THR A 147 6.97 -1.73 -10.65
C THR A 147 8.07 -1.00 -9.89
N GLY A 148 7.67 -0.28 -8.83
CA GLY A 148 8.60 0.26 -7.86
C GLY A 148 9.21 -0.83 -7.00
N ILE A 149 10.00 -0.42 -6.04
CA ILE A 149 10.61 -1.30 -5.06
C ILE A 149 9.90 -1.14 -3.72
N THR A 150 10.07 -2.12 -2.84
CA THR A 150 9.57 -2.04 -1.46
C THR A 150 10.63 -1.43 -0.56
N LYS A 151 10.19 -0.56 0.35
CA LYS A 151 11.07 0.08 1.32
C LYS A 151 10.61 -0.27 2.72
N HIS A 152 11.37 -1.12 3.38
CA HIS A 152 11.05 -1.65 4.69
C HIS A 152 11.20 -0.59 5.79
N LYS A 153 10.27 -0.60 6.75
CA LYS A 153 10.25 0.34 7.89
C LYS A 153 9.96 1.78 7.49
N PHE A 154 9.28 1.96 6.35
CA PHE A 154 8.81 3.26 5.89
C PHE A 154 7.33 3.18 5.59
N LEU A 155 6.65 4.33 5.70
CA LEU A 155 5.28 4.50 5.24
C LEU A 155 5.20 5.68 4.29
N GLU A 156 4.32 5.55 3.30
CA GLU A 156 4.01 6.64 2.40
C GLU A 156 2.90 7.49 2.99
N MET A 157 3.13 8.80 3.05
CA MET A 157 2.12 9.75 3.53
C MET A 157 1.19 10.12 2.39
N SER A 158 -0.05 10.41 2.74
CA SER A 158 -1.04 10.78 1.73
C SER A 158 -0.70 12.12 1.09
N ASN A 159 -0.57 12.12 -0.24
CA ASN A 159 -0.32 13.32 -1.01
C ASN A 159 -1.61 14.11 -1.29
N VAL A 160 -2.74 13.41 -1.35
CA VAL A 160 -4.03 14.01 -1.70
C VAL A 160 -4.56 14.90 -0.58
N SER A 161 -4.42 14.47 0.67
CA SER A 161 -4.90 15.22 1.83
C SER A 161 -4.25 16.59 1.95
N VAL A 162 -2.94 16.67 1.69
CA VAL A 162 -2.22 17.93 1.79
C VAL A 162 -2.73 18.95 0.78
N VAL A 163 -2.96 18.52 -0.46
CA VAL A 163 -3.50 19.40 -1.50
C VAL A 163 -4.88 19.92 -1.13
N ASN A 164 -5.75 19.06 -0.62
CA ASN A 164 -7.09 19.46 -0.20
C ASN A 164 -7.04 20.50 0.94
N GLU A 165 -6.19 20.29 1.92
CA GLU A 165 -6.02 21.21 3.02
C GLU A 165 -5.55 22.58 2.55
N MET A 166 -4.60 22.61 1.64
CA MET A 166 -4.10 23.88 1.09
C MET A 166 -5.18 24.63 0.36
N VAL A 167 -6.00 23.96 -0.44
CA VAL A 167 -7.11 24.59 -1.14
C VAL A 167 -8.13 25.17 -0.16
N GLN A 168 -8.45 24.43 0.90
CA GLN A 168 -9.37 24.90 1.93
C GLN A 168 -8.84 26.14 2.64
N MET A 169 -7.56 26.18 2.95
CA MET A 169 -6.94 27.33 3.57
C MET A 169 -7.04 28.58 2.69
N ILE A 170 -6.79 28.46 1.41
CA ILE A 170 -6.90 29.57 0.47
C ILE A 170 -8.32 30.13 0.44
N VAL A 171 -9.31 29.26 0.39
CA VAL A 171 -10.72 29.67 0.39
C VAL A 171 -11.07 30.38 1.69
N ALA A 172 -10.61 29.87 2.83
CA ALA A 172 -10.87 30.48 4.12
C ALA A 172 -10.27 31.90 4.22
N GLN A 173 -9.07 32.10 3.72
CA GLN A 173 -8.43 33.40 3.70
C GLN A 173 -9.22 34.41 2.89
N ARG A 174 -9.74 34.01 1.76
CA ARG A 174 -10.57 34.88 0.92
C ARG A 174 -11.88 35.27 1.61
N ALA A 175 -12.40 34.37 2.40
CA ALA A 175 -13.65 34.66 3.11
C ALA A 175 -13.48 35.78 4.14
N TYR A 176 -12.30 35.99 4.69
CA TYR A 176 -12.03 37.04 5.64
C TYR A 176 -11.71 38.40 5.01
N GLU A 177 -11.40 38.45 3.74
CA GLU A 177 -11.12 39.65 3.02
C GLU A 177 -12.39 40.22 2.41
#